data_51cfbe7776eee8f1c427306c9ed23109
#
_entry.id   51cfbe7776eee8f1c427306c9ed23109
#
_cell.length_a   1.000
_cell.length_b   1.000
_cell.length_c   1.000
_cell.angle_alpha   90.00
_cell.angle_beta   90.00
_cell.angle_gamma   90.00
#
_symmetry.space_group_name_H-M   'P 1'
#
loop_
_entity.id
_entity.type
_entity.pdbx_description
1 polymer ?
#
loop_
_entity_poly.entity_id
_entity_poly.type
_entity_poly.pdbx_seq_one_letter_code
_entity_poly.pdbx_strand_id
1 'polypeptide(L)'
;MSMIINNQEDFNRVNRQVWGQLFGLFIQKGREKESRSVEEAAGLAGMERSEWLAVEAGRAPETAAQIRSVAGAVEFSDAQLANVTCLCRDAWKQ
;
A
#
# COMPACT_ATOMS: atom_id res chain seq x y z
N MET A 1 3.46 -27.73 13.38
CA MET A 1 3.07 -27.13 13.20
C MET A 1 3.01 -26.39 13.13
N SER A 2 3.33 -26.08 13.18
CA SER A 2 2.89 -25.33 12.56
C SER A 2 2.48 -24.08 12.92
N MET A 3 2.67 -23.18 12.18
CA MET A 3 2.08 -21.96 12.39
C MET A 3 0.65 -22.13 12.21
N ILE A 4 -0.03 -21.68 13.13
CA ILE A 4 -1.45 -21.93 13.15
C ILE A 4 -2.18 -20.63 12.98
N ILE A 5 -3.04 -20.58 12.00
CA ILE A 5 -4.01 -19.51 11.91
C ILE A 5 -5.30 -20.07 12.45
N ASN A 6 -5.61 -19.70 13.68
CA ASN A 6 -6.69 -20.32 14.40
C ASN A 6 -8.06 -19.80 14.02
N ASN A 7 -8.13 -18.62 13.38
CA ASN A 7 -9.41 -18.06 13.02
C ASN A 7 -9.26 -17.11 11.85
N GLN A 8 -10.39 -16.70 11.30
CA GLN A 8 -10.41 -15.82 10.12
C GLN A 8 -9.78 -14.47 10.39
N GLU A 9 -9.87 -13.98 11.61
CA GLU A 9 -9.29 -12.70 11.99
C GLU A 9 -7.78 -12.71 11.88
N ASP A 10 -7.14 -13.76 12.41
CA ASP A 10 -5.70 -13.89 12.34
C ASP A 10 -5.23 -14.05 10.90
N PHE A 11 -5.96 -14.83 10.12
CA PHE A 11 -5.66 -15.02 8.71
C PHE A 11 -5.71 -13.69 7.95
N ASN A 12 -6.76 -12.92 8.18
CA ASN A 12 -6.93 -11.62 7.52
C ASN A 12 -5.84 -10.64 7.91
N ARG A 13 -5.42 -10.66 9.17
CA ARG A 13 -4.36 -9.76 9.64
C ARG A 13 -3.04 -10.05 8.94
N VAL A 14 -2.66 -11.32 8.83
CA VAL A 14 -1.43 -11.71 8.16
C VAL A 14 -1.46 -11.32 6.68
N ASN A 15 -2.57 -11.59 6.02
CA ASN A 15 -2.73 -11.27 4.61
C ASN A 15 -2.70 -9.77 4.36
N ARG A 16 -3.28 -8.99 5.28
CA ARG A 16 -3.23 -7.53 5.17
C ARG A 16 -1.81 -7.00 5.30
N GLN A 17 -1.00 -7.62 6.15
CA GLN A 17 0.41 -7.24 6.27
C GLN A 17 1.17 -7.48 4.98
N VAL A 18 0.97 -8.64 4.36
CA VAL A 18 1.60 -8.96 3.08
C VAL A 18 1.15 -7.97 2.00
N TRP A 19 -0.14 -7.72 1.94
CA TRP A 19 -0.71 -6.77 0.99
C TRP A 19 -0.10 -5.39 1.18
N GLY A 20 -0.02 -4.93 2.43
CA GLY A 20 0.52 -3.62 2.75
C GLY A 20 1.98 -3.48 2.35
N GLN A 21 2.77 -4.53 2.56
CA GLN A 21 4.18 -4.52 2.19
C GLN A 21 4.36 -4.40 0.69
N LEU A 22 3.57 -5.14 -0.09
CA LEU A 22 3.62 -5.06 -1.55
C LEU A 22 3.15 -3.70 -2.04
N PHE A 23 2.04 -3.23 -1.49
CA PHE A 23 1.51 -1.92 -1.87
C PHE A 23 2.53 -0.83 -1.59
N GLY A 24 3.14 -0.85 -0.39
CA GLY A 24 4.15 0.13 -0.01
C GLY A 24 5.35 0.13 -0.95
N LEU A 25 5.79 -1.06 -1.37
CA LEU A 25 6.89 -1.17 -2.30
C LEU A 25 6.55 -0.54 -3.66
N PHE A 26 5.35 -0.82 -4.18
CA PHE A 26 4.92 -0.23 -5.45
C PHE A 26 4.81 1.29 -5.34
N ILE A 27 4.33 1.79 -4.21
CA ILE A 27 4.21 3.24 -3.99
C ILE A 27 5.59 3.88 -3.92
N GLN A 28 6.52 3.26 -3.22
CA GLN A 28 7.90 3.77 -3.15
C GLN A 28 8.53 3.84 -4.54
N LYS A 29 8.37 2.77 -5.32
CA LYS A 29 8.90 2.73 -6.68
C LYS A 29 8.26 3.79 -7.57
N GLY A 30 6.96 3.99 -7.44
CA GLY A 30 6.25 5.03 -8.18
C GLY A 30 6.74 6.42 -7.82
N ARG A 31 6.95 6.68 -6.53
CA ARG A 31 7.46 7.97 -6.08
C ARG A 31 8.85 8.23 -6.64
N GLU A 32 9.73 7.24 -6.59
CA GLU A 32 11.09 7.35 -7.10
C GLU A 32 11.10 7.58 -8.62
N LYS A 33 10.22 6.89 -9.33
CA LYS A 33 10.09 7.06 -10.77
C LYS A 33 9.71 8.49 -11.13
N GLU A 34 8.87 9.13 -10.32
CA GLU A 34 8.45 10.51 -10.54
C GLU A 34 9.42 11.51 -9.95
N SER A 35 10.51 11.05 -9.36
CA SER A 35 11.54 11.90 -8.73
C SER A 35 10.95 12.81 -7.66
N ARG A 36 9.97 12.32 -6.91
CA ARG A 36 9.34 13.08 -5.84
C ARG A 36 9.96 12.76 -4.50
N SER A 37 10.09 13.78 -3.66
CA SER A 37 10.51 13.57 -2.28
C SER A 37 9.34 13.01 -1.48
N VAL A 38 9.65 12.46 -0.31
CA VAL A 38 8.61 12.00 0.61
C VAL A 38 7.69 13.16 0.98
N GLU A 39 8.26 14.34 1.23
CA GLU A 39 7.47 15.52 1.59
C GLU A 39 6.51 15.93 0.48
N GLU A 40 6.98 15.91 -0.76
CA GLU A 40 6.13 16.25 -1.90
C GLU A 40 4.99 15.27 -2.06
N ALA A 41 5.30 13.99 -2.00
CA ALA A 41 4.29 12.94 -2.17
C ALA A 41 3.26 12.98 -1.04
N ALA A 42 3.73 13.12 0.19
CA ALA A 42 2.83 13.20 1.34
C ALA A 42 1.89 14.40 1.21
N GLY A 43 2.44 15.57 0.82
CA GLY A 43 1.62 16.76 0.62
C GLY A 43 0.55 16.56 -0.44
N LEU A 44 0.90 15.91 -1.55
CA LEU A 44 -0.07 15.63 -2.62
C LEU A 44 -1.16 14.68 -2.15
N ALA A 45 -0.84 13.76 -1.26
CA ALA A 45 -1.80 12.80 -0.73
C ALA A 45 -2.59 13.35 0.46
N GLY A 46 -2.27 14.56 0.91
CA GLY A 46 -2.90 15.14 2.09
C GLY A 46 -2.52 14.43 3.39
N MET A 47 -1.30 13.92 3.47
CA MET A 47 -0.81 13.14 4.59
C MET A 47 0.40 13.81 5.24
N GLU A 48 0.61 13.49 6.51
CA GLU A 48 1.85 13.85 7.18
C GLU A 48 3.00 13.01 6.65
N ARG A 49 4.21 13.53 6.74
CA ARG A 49 5.40 12.81 6.30
C ARG A 49 5.50 11.44 6.97
N SER A 50 5.25 11.38 8.27
CA SER A 50 5.32 10.13 9.02
C SER A 50 4.30 9.10 8.55
N GLU A 51 3.12 9.56 8.16
CA GLU A 51 2.08 8.68 7.63
C GLU A 51 2.49 8.10 6.27
N TRP A 52 3.07 8.94 5.42
CA TRP A 52 3.56 8.48 4.12
C TRP A 52 4.66 7.44 4.28
N LEU A 53 5.63 7.71 5.18
CA LEU A 53 6.71 6.76 5.43
C LEU A 53 6.18 5.44 5.95
N ALA A 54 5.13 5.47 6.77
CA ALA A 54 4.50 4.25 7.26
C ALA A 54 3.92 3.42 6.13
N VAL A 55 3.30 4.07 5.14
CA VAL A 55 2.75 3.37 3.97
C VAL A 55 3.86 2.69 3.19
N GLU A 56 4.96 3.39 2.92
CA GLU A 56 6.09 2.80 2.20
C GLU A 56 6.73 1.66 2.99
N ALA A 57 6.65 1.72 4.31
CA ALA A 57 7.20 0.68 5.19
C ALA A 57 6.29 -0.54 5.32
N GLY A 58 5.08 -0.49 4.75
CA GLY A 58 4.20 -1.64 4.72
C GLY A 58 2.88 -1.51 5.44
N ARG A 59 2.57 -0.33 5.97
CA ARG A 59 1.28 -0.11 6.62
C ARG A 59 0.19 0.06 5.57
N ALA A 60 -0.74 -0.88 5.53
CA ALA A 60 -1.84 -0.84 4.56
C ALA A 60 -2.74 0.35 4.84
N PRO A 61 -3.08 1.15 3.82
CA PRO A 61 -4.11 2.18 3.99
C PRO A 61 -5.44 1.53 4.37
N GLU A 62 -6.23 2.24 5.17
CA GLU A 62 -7.43 1.67 5.74
C GLU A 62 -8.67 1.83 4.86
N THR A 63 -8.65 2.81 3.97
CA THR A 63 -9.83 3.09 3.13
C THR A 63 -9.44 3.18 1.67
N ALA A 64 -10.44 2.95 0.79
CA ALA A 64 -10.24 3.10 -0.64
C ALA A 64 -9.85 4.53 -1.01
N ALA A 65 -10.38 5.51 -0.28
CA ALA A 65 -10.03 6.91 -0.53
C ALA A 65 -8.54 7.16 -0.26
N GLN A 66 -8.00 6.59 0.82
CA GLN A 66 -6.58 6.71 1.12
C GLN A 66 -5.73 6.04 0.05
N ILE A 67 -6.14 4.86 -0.40
CA ILE A 67 -5.42 4.16 -1.46
C ILE A 67 -5.35 5.04 -2.71
N ARG A 68 -6.47 5.64 -3.09
CA ARG A 68 -6.51 6.51 -4.27
C ARG A 68 -5.65 7.77 -4.09
N SER A 69 -5.68 8.35 -2.90
CA SER A 69 -4.88 9.55 -2.62
C SER A 69 -3.38 9.25 -2.72
N VAL A 70 -2.96 8.14 -2.16
CA VAL A 70 -1.56 7.73 -2.20
C VAL A 70 -1.14 7.41 -3.63
N ALA A 71 -1.96 6.66 -4.36
CA ALA A 71 -1.67 6.31 -5.75
C ALA A 71 -1.59 7.54 -6.63
N GLY A 72 -2.48 8.51 -6.41
CA GLY A 72 -2.48 9.76 -7.17
C GLY A 72 -1.19 10.56 -6.95
N ALA A 73 -0.65 10.50 -5.73
CA ALA A 73 0.57 11.23 -5.41
C ALA A 73 1.79 10.67 -6.14
N VAL A 74 1.72 9.45 -6.66
CA VAL A 74 2.81 8.84 -7.44
C VAL A 74 2.40 8.65 -8.91
N GLU A 75 1.35 9.34 -9.35
CA GLU A 75 0.91 9.38 -10.74
C GLU A 75 0.45 8.05 -11.30
N PHE A 76 -0.09 7.19 -10.46
CA PHE A 76 -0.70 5.96 -10.97
C PHE A 76 -2.00 6.29 -11.68
N SER A 77 -2.17 5.77 -12.88
CA SER A 77 -3.44 5.82 -13.58
C SER A 77 -4.42 4.84 -12.91
N ASP A 78 -5.70 4.94 -13.26
CA ASP A 78 -6.69 4.00 -12.75
C ASP A 78 -6.32 2.56 -13.12
N ALA A 79 -5.82 2.35 -14.33
CA ALA A 79 -5.41 1.02 -14.77
C ALA A 79 -4.21 0.52 -13.97
N GLN A 80 -3.23 1.38 -13.71
CA GLN A 80 -2.07 1.00 -12.90
C GLN A 80 -2.48 0.67 -11.48
N LEU A 81 -3.37 1.48 -10.90
CA LEU A 81 -3.86 1.23 -9.55
C LEU A 81 -4.61 -0.10 -9.49
N ALA A 82 -5.46 -0.38 -10.48
CA ALA A 82 -6.18 -1.64 -10.54
C ALA A 82 -5.21 -2.82 -10.61
N ASN A 83 -4.15 -2.71 -11.41
CA ASN A 83 -3.16 -3.79 -11.51
C ASN A 83 -2.42 -4.00 -10.18
N VAL A 84 -1.99 -2.93 -9.55
CA VAL A 84 -1.27 -3.03 -8.28
C VAL A 84 -2.15 -3.65 -7.21
N THR A 85 -3.39 -3.20 -7.10
CA THR A 85 -4.30 -3.73 -6.09
C THR A 85 -4.67 -5.19 -6.39
N CYS A 86 -4.78 -5.58 -7.64
CA CYS A 86 -5.00 -6.97 -8.01
C CYS A 86 -3.85 -7.86 -7.60
N LEU A 87 -2.63 -7.45 -7.92
CA LEU A 87 -1.44 -8.24 -7.56
C LEU A 87 -1.33 -8.40 -6.05
N CYS A 88 -1.57 -7.32 -5.32
CA CYS A 88 -1.52 -7.37 -3.85
C CYS A 88 -2.64 -8.25 -3.31
N ARG A 89 -3.83 -8.17 -3.92
CA ARG A 89 -4.97 -8.97 -3.48
C ARG A 89 -4.73 -10.46 -3.72
N ASP A 90 -4.01 -10.80 -4.79
CA ASP A 90 -3.68 -12.20 -5.05
C ASP A 90 -2.81 -12.77 -3.93
N ALA A 91 -1.85 -11.99 -3.44
CA ALA A 91 -1.06 -12.39 -2.27
C ALA A 91 -1.97 -12.56 -1.05
N TRP A 92 -2.99 -11.71 -0.93
CA TRP A 92 -3.93 -11.80 0.17
C TRP A 92 -4.76 -13.09 0.11
N LYS A 93 -5.07 -13.55 -1.08
CA LYS A 93 -5.90 -14.74 -1.24
C LYS A 93 -5.14 -16.04 -0.98
N GLN A 94 -3.84 -15.99 -1.03
CA GLN A 94 -3.02 -17.16 -0.77
C GLN A 94 -3.07 -17.51 0.72
#